data_161083f9832a0195fcca1ae3cc5d568f
#
_entry.id   161083f9832a0195fcca1ae3cc5d568f
#
_cell.length_a   1.000
_cell.length_b   1.000
_cell.length_c   1.000
_cell.angle_alpha   90.00
_cell.angle_beta   90.00
_cell.angle_gamma   90.00
#
_symmetry.space_group_name_H-M   'P 1'
#
loop_
_entity.id
_entity.type
_entity.pdbx_description
1 polymer ?
#
loop_
_entity_poly.entity_id
_entity_poly.type
_entity_poly.pdbx_seq_one_letter_code
_entity_poly.pdbx_strand_id
1 'polypeptide(L)'
;MTGLLQKDFYNLRTAIKNLLLILVIFIAYLIFRKHEFILPLVPVLLSSSLLTTVINLDRHSKWNMLMITAPLQKSELVKEKYVLLMLLNVSGVLIGTIVSIPFIISGTMKLVSFIDMTVLGWSVALLQGTIFLTYTYLFDKNLLEKLEIMMLVSYVISFAIIISVYYLVPDIFGTKNHSLIITHIVIWAIILLTYFIFWKISVNKNMKSEQM
;
A
#
# COMPACT_ATOMS: atom_id res chain seq x y z
N MET A 1 -17.22 3.75 11.85
CA MET A 1 -15.92 3.31 11.31
C MET A 1 -15.59 1.85 11.64
N THR A 2 -15.68 1.38 12.89
CA THR A 2 -15.33 -0.01 13.27
C THR A 2 -16.09 -1.07 12.48
N GLY A 3 -17.41 -0.92 12.31
CA GLY A 3 -18.23 -1.88 11.55
C GLY A 3 -17.88 -1.96 10.05
N LEU A 4 -17.45 -0.84 9.43
CA LEU A 4 -17.03 -0.83 8.05
C LEU A 4 -15.72 -1.60 7.86
N LEU A 5 -14.73 -1.36 8.73
CA LEU A 5 -13.47 -2.10 8.73
C LEU A 5 -13.70 -3.61 8.97
N GLN A 6 -14.58 -3.96 9.90
CA GLN A 6 -14.90 -5.37 10.18
C GLN A 6 -15.52 -6.06 8.97
N LYS A 7 -16.43 -5.39 8.25
CA LYS A 7 -16.99 -5.86 6.97
C LYS A 7 -15.88 -6.14 5.96
N ASP A 8 -14.94 -5.20 5.80
CA ASP A 8 -13.87 -5.32 4.82
C ASP A 8 -12.91 -6.47 5.15
N PHE A 9 -12.54 -6.64 6.42
CA PHE A 9 -11.76 -7.79 6.84
C PHE A 9 -12.48 -9.12 6.62
N TYR A 10 -13.80 -9.16 6.85
CA TYR A 10 -14.60 -10.35 6.56
C TYR A 10 -14.59 -10.67 5.06
N ASN A 11 -14.80 -9.68 4.22
CA ASN A 11 -14.76 -9.81 2.76
C ASN A 11 -13.40 -10.26 2.25
N LEU A 12 -12.32 -9.81 2.89
CA LEU A 12 -10.95 -10.18 2.54
C LEU A 12 -10.55 -11.60 2.94
N ARG A 13 -11.32 -12.29 3.77
CA ARG A 13 -10.94 -13.61 4.32
C ARG A 13 -10.51 -14.62 3.26
N THR A 14 -11.24 -14.69 2.16
CA THR A 14 -10.91 -15.60 1.05
C THR A 14 -9.70 -15.11 0.24
N ALA A 15 -9.63 -13.80 -0.01
CA ALA A 15 -8.51 -13.18 -0.71
C ALA A 15 -7.20 -13.33 0.07
N ILE A 16 -7.24 -13.17 1.41
CA ILE A 16 -6.08 -13.38 2.29
C ILE A 16 -5.56 -14.82 2.21
N LYS A 17 -6.45 -15.81 2.20
CA LYS A 17 -6.03 -17.22 2.04
C LYS A 17 -5.28 -17.45 0.73
N ASN A 18 -5.82 -16.95 -0.37
CA ASN A 18 -5.20 -17.07 -1.69
C ASN A 18 -3.85 -16.32 -1.73
N LEU A 19 -3.80 -15.14 -1.15
CA LEU A 19 -2.58 -14.33 -1.05
C LEU A 19 -1.51 -15.04 -0.22
N LEU A 20 -1.85 -15.65 0.91
CA LEU A 20 -0.92 -16.43 1.72
C LEU A 20 -0.35 -17.62 0.93
N LEU A 21 -1.16 -18.30 0.13
CA LEU A 21 -0.68 -19.38 -0.72
C LEU A 21 0.33 -18.88 -1.77
N ILE A 22 -0.01 -17.79 -2.46
CA ILE A 22 0.90 -17.13 -3.42
C ILE A 22 2.20 -16.70 -2.73
N LEU A 23 2.09 -16.11 -1.53
CA LEU A 23 3.24 -15.66 -0.76
C LEU A 23 4.17 -16.81 -0.39
N VAL A 24 3.62 -17.95 0.06
CA VAL A 24 4.42 -19.16 0.37
C VAL A 24 5.17 -19.67 -0.86
N ILE A 25 4.50 -19.76 -2.01
CA ILE A 25 5.13 -20.17 -3.28
C ILE A 25 6.26 -19.20 -3.66
N PHE A 26 6.01 -17.90 -3.53
CA PHE A 26 6.97 -16.88 -3.91
C PHE A 26 8.19 -16.86 -2.96
N ILE A 27 7.97 -17.03 -1.66
CA ILE A 27 9.04 -17.18 -0.67
C ILE A 27 9.91 -18.40 -1.01
N ALA A 28 9.29 -19.56 -1.26
CA ALA A 28 10.02 -20.77 -1.65
C ALA A 28 10.86 -20.54 -2.91
N TYR A 29 10.30 -19.85 -3.91
CA TYR A 29 11.03 -19.50 -5.13
C TYR A 29 12.24 -18.59 -4.85
N LEU A 30 12.08 -17.54 -4.03
CA LEU A 30 13.17 -16.61 -3.70
C LEU A 30 14.30 -17.31 -2.95
N ILE A 31 13.98 -18.21 -2.00
CA ILE A 31 14.94 -19.02 -1.28
C ILE A 31 15.73 -19.92 -2.24
N PHE A 32 15.01 -20.60 -3.15
CA PHE A 32 15.65 -21.46 -4.16
C PHE A 32 16.62 -20.68 -5.06
N ARG A 33 16.27 -19.44 -5.39
CA ARG A 33 17.09 -18.55 -6.26
C ARG A 33 18.16 -17.77 -5.50
N LYS A 34 18.26 -17.92 -4.18
CA LYS A 34 19.21 -17.20 -3.29
C LYS A 34 19.01 -15.66 -3.36
N HIS A 35 17.76 -15.23 -3.48
CA HIS A 35 17.38 -13.81 -3.52
C HIS A 35 16.66 -13.40 -2.22
N GLU A 36 17.16 -13.87 -1.06
CA GLU A 36 16.54 -13.66 0.25
C GLU A 36 16.40 -12.17 0.61
N PHE A 37 17.24 -11.31 0.07
CA PHE A 37 17.19 -9.86 0.33
C PHE A 37 15.88 -9.18 -0.11
N ILE A 38 15.11 -9.80 -1.04
CA ILE A 38 13.82 -9.29 -1.53
C ILE A 38 12.66 -9.72 -0.61
N LEU A 39 12.87 -10.70 0.30
CA LEU A 39 11.82 -11.26 1.13
C LEU A 39 11.00 -10.22 1.92
N PRO A 40 11.58 -9.16 2.51
CA PRO A 40 10.79 -8.18 3.26
C PRO A 40 9.83 -7.38 2.39
N LEU A 41 10.19 -7.13 1.13
CA LEU A 41 9.44 -6.28 0.20
C LEU A 41 8.15 -6.96 -0.28
N VAL A 42 8.21 -8.26 -0.56
CA VAL A 42 7.11 -9.02 -1.20
C VAL A 42 5.81 -9.00 -0.40
N PRO A 43 5.80 -9.34 0.91
CA PRO A 43 4.56 -9.32 1.70
C PRO A 43 3.90 -7.95 1.75
N VAL A 44 4.69 -6.88 1.77
CA VAL A 44 4.18 -5.50 1.82
C VAL A 44 3.47 -5.13 0.52
N LEU A 45 4.07 -5.44 -0.63
CA LEU A 45 3.45 -5.18 -1.93
C LEU A 45 2.19 -6.03 -2.14
N LEU A 46 2.23 -7.29 -1.75
CA LEU A 46 1.08 -8.18 -1.84
C LEU A 46 -0.07 -7.76 -0.93
N SER A 47 0.22 -7.32 0.31
CA SER A 47 -0.82 -6.84 1.23
C SER A 47 -1.51 -5.58 0.72
N SER A 48 -0.78 -4.65 0.10
CA SER A 48 -1.37 -3.44 -0.48
C SER A 48 -2.31 -3.76 -1.65
N SER A 49 -2.07 -4.83 -2.40
CA SER A 49 -2.95 -5.25 -3.50
C SER A 49 -4.35 -5.69 -3.04
N LEU A 50 -4.50 -6.13 -1.78
CA LEU A 50 -5.81 -6.46 -1.20
C LEU A 50 -6.77 -5.28 -1.19
N LEU A 51 -6.28 -4.05 -1.17
CA LEU A 51 -7.10 -2.86 -1.26
C LEU A 51 -7.95 -2.82 -2.54
N THR A 52 -7.35 -3.21 -3.67
CA THR A 52 -8.07 -3.31 -4.95
C THR A 52 -9.17 -4.35 -4.90
N THR A 53 -8.92 -5.48 -4.24
CA THR A 53 -9.92 -6.53 -4.03
C THR A 53 -11.12 -6.00 -3.24
N VAL A 54 -10.89 -5.24 -2.16
CA VAL A 54 -11.98 -4.64 -1.37
C VAL A 54 -12.83 -3.70 -2.22
N ILE A 55 -12.19 -2.81 -2.98
CA ILE A 55 -12.89 -1.85 -3.84
C ILE A 55 -13.69 -2.58 -4.92
N ASN A 56 -13.15 -3.64 -5.52
CA ASN A 56 -13.86 -4.46 -6.49
C ASN A 56 -15.07 -5.16 -5.86
N LEU A 57 -14.93 -5.75 -4.68
CA LEU A 57 -16.04 -6.39 -3.97
C LEU A 57 -17.14 -5.39 -3.60
N ASP A 58 -16.78 -4.20 -3.14
CA ASP A 58 -17.74 -3.13 -2.82
C ASP A 58 -18.53 -2.69 -4.07
N ARG A 59 -17.90 -2.71 -5.25
CA ARG A 59 -18.57 -2.42 -6.53
C ARG A 59 -19.51 -3.54 -6.96
N HIS A 60 -19.05 -4.79 -6.97
CA HIS A 60 -19.86 -5.93 -7.40
C HIS A 60 -21.08 -6.14 -6.50
N SER A 61 -20.96 -5.93 -5.20
CA SER A 61 -22.06 -6.00 -4.25
C SER A 61 -23.02 -4.80 -4.30
N LYS A 62 -22.78 -3.80 -5.18
CA LYS A 62 -23.52 -2.53 -5.23
C LYS A 62 -23.62 -1.85 -3.84
N TRP A 63 -22.58 -2.05 -3.01
CA TRP A 63 -22.50 -1.53 -1.65
C TRP A 63 -22.77 -0.03 -1.59
N ASN A 64 -22.33 0.72 -2.58
CA ASN A 64 -22.59 2.16 -2.68
C ASN A 64 -24.09 2.51 -2.78
N MET A 65 -24.93 1.62 -3.33
CA MET A 65 -26.39 1.83 -3.37
C MET A 65 -27.02 1.56 -2.00
N LEU A 66 -26.56 0.54 -1.28
CA LEU A 66 -27.02 0.26 0.09
C LEU A 66 -26.63 1.38 1.06
N MET A 67 -25.52 2.06 0.81
CA MET A 67 -25.06 3.17 1.64
C MET A 67 -25.90 4.45 1.50
N ILE A 68 -26.63 4.62 0.39
CA ILE A 68 -27.56 5.76 0.22
C ILE A 68 -28.74 5.63 1.22
N THR A 69 -29.11 4.42 1.59
CA THR A 69 -30.17 4.13 2.56
C THR A 69 -29.69 4.10 4.02
N ALA A 70 -28.38 4.04 4.24
CA ALA A 70 -27.79 4.05 5.57
C ALA A 70 -27.40 5.48 5.98
N PRO A 71 -27.52 5.86 7.26
CA PRO A 71 -27.16 7.20 7.75
C PRO A 71 -25.63 7.38 7.87
N LEU A 72 -24.89 6.99 6.85
CA LEU A 72 -23.43 7.08 6.81
C LEU A 72 -22.98 8.12 5.79
N GLN A 73 -22.06 8.99 6.20
CA GLN A 73 -21.48 10.01 5.32
C GLN A 73 -20.48 9.36 4.34
N LYS A 74 -20.50 9.79 3.08
CA LYS A 74 -19.51 9.34 2.07
C LYS A 74 -18.07 9.63 2.51
N SER A 75 -17.86 10.73 3.24
CA SER A 75 -16.58 11.08 3.81
C SER A 75 -16.03 10.03 4.79
N GLU A 76 -16.90 9.32 5.53
CA GLU A 76 -16.50 8.24 6.43
C GLU A 76 -16.04 7.00 5.68
N LEU A 77 -16.65 6.71 4.53
CA LEU A 77 -16.22 5.63 3.65
C LEU A 77 -14.81 5.86 3.10
N VAL A 78 -14.55 7.10 2.66
CA VAL A 78 -13.21 7.46 2.17
C VAL A 78 -12.18 7.32 3.29
N LYS A 79 -12.47 7.87 4.47
CA LYS A 79 -11.58 7.76 5.64
C LYS A 79 -11.28 6.31 6.00
N GLU A 80 -12.28 5.47 5.97
CA GLU A 80 -12.16 4.04 6.28
C GLU A 80 -11.19 3.34 5.31
N LYS A 81 -11.25 3.59 4.00
CA LYS A 81 -10.33 2.98 3.03
C LYS A 81 -8.88 3.42 3.19
N TYR A 82 -8.64 4.68 3.58
CA TYR A 82 -7.29 5.14 3.90
C TYR A 82 -6.75 4.48 5.18
N VAL A 83 -7.59 4.31 6.21
CA VAL A 83 -7.20 3.56 7.41
C VAL A 83 -6.94 2.09 7.09
N LEU A 84 -7.78 1.47 6.25
CA LEU A 84 -7.57 0.09 5.78
C LEU A 84 -6.24 -0.05 5.04
N LEU A 85 -5.89 0.89 4.16
CA LEU A 85 -4.59 0.92 3.47
C LEU A 85 -3.43 0.88 4.47
N MET A 86 -3.47 1.71 5.51
CA MET A 86 -2.44 1.72 6.55
C MET A 86 -2.35 0.38 7.29
N LEU A 87 -3.49 -0.20 7.69
CA LEU A 87 -3.53 -1.49 8.38
C LEU A 87 -2.97 -2.63 7.52
N LEU A 88 -3.31 -2.67 6.24
CA LEU A 88 -2.79 -3.65 5.30
C LEU A 88 -1.27 -3.51 5.12
N ASN A 89 -0.76 -2.29 5.00
CA ASN A 89 0.68 -2.06 4.90
C ASN A 89 1.43 -2.48 6.17
N VAL A 90 0.93 -2.11 7.35
CA VAL A 90 1.53 -2.54 8.64
C VAL A 90 1.53 -4.07 8.75
N SER A 91 0.42 -4.72 8.38
CA SER A 91 0.37 -6.20 8.39
C SER A 91 1.38 -6.83 7.42
N GLY A 92 1.57 -6.24 6.24
CA GLY A 92 2.58 -6.67 5.27
C GLY A 92 4.00 -6.56 5.81
N VAL A 93 4.33 -5.44 6.49
CA VAL A 93 5.63 -5.25 7.15
C VAL A 93 5.85 -6.28 8.25
N LEU A 94 4.84 -6.54 9.09
CA LEU A 94 4.94 -7.55 10.15
C LEU A 94 5.21 -8.94 9.57
N ILE A 95 4.48 -9.35 8.53
CA ILE A 95 4.69 -10.63 7.86
C ILE A 95 6.10 -10.67 7.23
N GLY A 96 6.51 -9.62 6.52
CA GLY A 96 7.83 -9.49 5.92
C GLY A 96 8.95 -9.62 6.95
N THR A 97 8.79 -9.00 8.11
CA THR A 97 9.74 -9.09 9.23
C THR A 97 9.82 -10.52 9.75
N ILE A 98 8.68 -11.16 10.06
CA ILE A 98 8.64 -12.53 10.58
C ILE A 98 9.34 -13.51 9.63
N VAL A 99 9.08 -13.38 8.32
CA VAL A 99 9.68 -14.26 7.30
C VAL A 99 11.18 -14.01 7.17
N SER A 100 11.65 -12.79 7.37
CA SER A 100 13.07 -12.42 7.19
C SER A 100 13.96 -12.71 8.40
N ILE A 101 13.41 -12.82 9.60
CA ILE A 101 14.17 -13.09 10.84
C ILE A 101 15.10 -14.31 10.72
N PRO A 102 14.69 -15.49 10.24
CA PRO A 102 15.58 -16.64 10.13
C PRO A 102 16.81 -16.37 9.25
N PHE A 103 16.66 -15.59 8.18
CA PHE A 103 17.72 -15.25 7.24
C PHE A 103 18.71 -14.22 7.79
N ILE A 104 18.22 -13.34 8.67
CA ILE A 104 19.07 -12.39 9.38
C ILE A 104 19.91 -13.15 10.42
N ILE A 105 19.28 -14.06 11.18
CA ILE A 105 19.98 -14.86 12.22
C ILE A 105 21.00 -15.81 11.60
N SER A 106 20.70 -16.42 10.44
CA SER A 106 21.64 -17.29 9.72
C SER A 106 22.78 -16.53 9.03
N GLY A 107 22.74 -15.19 9.00
CA GLY A 107 23.74 -14.34 8.33
C GLY A 107 23.66 -14.33 6.81
N THR A 108 22.66 -14.97 6.21
CA THR A 108 22.44 -14.94 4.75
C THR A 108 21.89 -13.60 4.27
N MET A 109 21.19 -12.86 5.15
CA MET A 109 20.68 -11.50 4.88
C MET A 109 21.33 -10.49 5.84
N LYS A 110 21.91 -9.41 5.28
CA LYS A 110 22.43 -8.30 6.09
C LYS A 110 21.28 -7.47 6.65
N LEU A 111 21.39 -7.03 7.91
CA LEU A 111 20.38 -6.18 8.56
C LEU A 111 20.11 -4.88 7.77
N VAL A 112 21.15 -4.28 7.19
CA VAL A 112 21.01 -3.07 6.34
C VAL A 112 20.13 -3.37 5.15
N SER A 113 20.38 -4.45 4.41
CA SER A 113 19.56 -4.84 3.25
C SER A 113 18.09 -5.13 3.63
N PHE A 114 17.87 -5.72 4.83
CA PHE A 114 16.52 -5.93 5.36
C PHE A 114 15.79 -4.59 5.57
N ILE A 115 16.45 -3.63 6.23
CA ILE A 115 15.86 -2.30 6.48
C ILE A 115 15.56 -1.59 5.16
N ASP A 116 16.53 -1.57 4.23
CA ASP A 116 16.39 -0.93 2.92
C ASP A 116 15.19 -1.48 2.14
N MET A 117 15.06 -2.80 2.04
CA MET A 117 13.97 -3.44 1.31
C MET A 117 12.61 -3.28 2.00
N THR A 118 12.59 -3.26 3.33
CA THR A 118 11.36 -2.99 4.10
C THR A 118 10.88 -1.56 3.87
N VAL A 119 11.79 -0.58 3.98
CA VAL A 119 11.48 0.85 3.76
C VAL A 119 11.03 1.08 2.32
N LEU A 120 11.72 0.50 1.35
CA LEU A 120 11.36 0.60 -0.06
C LEU A 120 9.99 -0.01 -0.32
N GLY A 121 9.74 -1.23 0.15
CA GLY A 121 8.46 -1.92 -0.02
C GLY A 121 7.30 -1.14 0.58
N TRP A 122 7.44 -0.67 1.82
CA TRP A 122 6.41 0.11 2.50
C TRP A 122 6.15 1.44 1.79
N SER A 123 7.23 2.10 1.35
CA SER A 123 7.17 3.37 0.63
C SER A 123 6.39 3.26 -0.68
N VAL A 124 6.74 2.26 -1.49
CA VAL A 124 6.04 1.99 -2.76
C VAL A 124 4.58 1.63 -2.51
N ALA A 125 4.30 0.75 -1.54
CA ALA A 125 2.96 0.28 -1.24
C ALA A 125 2.02 1.39 -0.74
N LEU A 126 2.52 2.27 0.15
CA LEU A 126 1.75 3.42 0.63
C LEU A 126 1.48 4.43 -0.48
N LEU A 127 2.50 4.78 -1.27
CA LEU A 127 2.35 5.74 -2.36
C LEU A 127 1.38 5.20 -3.42
N GLN A 128 1.54 3.94 -3.82
CA GLN A 128 0.66 3.26 -4.76
C GLN A 128 -0.80 3.25 -4.28
N GLY A 129 -1.03 2.80 -3.05
CA GLY A 129 -2.37 2.76 -2.47
C GLY A 129 -3.00 4.14 -2.34
N THR A 130 -2.20 5.16 -2.01
CA THR A 130 -2.65 6.55 -1.92
C THR A 130 -3.07 7.10 -3.28
N ILE A 131 -2.24 6.92 -4.32
CA ILE A 131 -2.55 7.34 -5.69
C ILE A 131 -3.81 6.63 -6.18
N PHE A 132 -3.88 5.32 -5.97
CA PHE A 132 -5.01 4.49 -6.38
C PHE A 132 -6.33 4.91 -5.71
N LEU A 133 -6.34 5.10 -4.38
CA LEU A 133 -7.53 5.58 -3.67
C LEU A 133 -7.95 6.96 -4.11
N THR A 134 -6.99 7.89 -4.22
CA THR A 134 -7.27 9.25 -4.66
C THR A 134 -7.92 9.26 -6.02
N TYR A 135 -7.37 8.49 -6.96
CA TYR A 135 -7.95 8.37 -8.29
C TYR A 135 -9.37 7.78 -8.24
N THR A 136 -9.58 6.72 -7.48
CA THR A 136 -10.88 6.04 -7.33
C THR A 136 -11.96 7.00 -6.81
N TYR A 137 -11.62 7.91 -5.91
CA TYR A 137 -12.58 8.84 -5.29
C TYR A 137 -12.67 10.21 -5.96
N LEU A 138 -11.68 10.60 -6.78
CA LEU A 138 -11.70 11.88 -7.48
C LEU A 138 -12.30 11.80 -8.88
N PHE A 139 -12.15 10.69 -9.59
CA PHE A 139 -12.56 10.55 -10.98
C PHE A 139 -13.86 9.75 -11.13
N ASP A 140 -14.59 10.03 -12.20
CA ASP A 140 -15.97 9.63 -12.41
C ASP A 140 -16.14 8.11 -12.59
N LYS A 141 -17.37 7.64 -12.34
CA LYS A 141 -17.77 6.21 -12.31
C LYS A 141 -17.41 5.41 -13.55
N ASN A 142 -17.36 6.03 -14.72
CA ASN A 142 -17.07 5.36 -15.99
C ASN A 142 -15.59 4.90 -16.16
N LEU A 143 -14.65 5.57 -15.49
CA LEU A 143 -13.23 5.18 -15.47
C LEU A 143 -12.93 4.01 -14.54
N LEU A 144 -13.87 3.69 -13.66
CA LEU A 144 -13.75 2.58 -12.72
C LEU A 144 -13.80 1.19 -13.38
N GLU A 145 -14.16 1.07 -14.67
CA GLU A 145 -14.06 -0.20 -15.42
C GLU A 145 -12.61 -0.64 -15.65
N LYS A 146 -11.65 0.27 -15.46
CA LYS A 146 -10.22 0.03 -15.68
C LYS A 146 -9.41 0.00 -14.36
N LEU A 147 -10.02 -0.40 -13.24
CA LEU A 147 -9.35 -0.42 -11.92
C LEU A 147 -8.03 -1.20 -11.93
N GLU A 148 -7.96 -2.31 -12.65
CA GLU A 148 -6.74 -3.13 -12.73
C GLU A 148 -5.61 -2.39 -13.43
N ILE A 149 -5.93 -1.72 -14.55
CA ILE A 149 -4.95 -0.90 -15.28
C ILE A 149 -4.46 0.25 -14.40
N MET A 150 -5.37 0.88 -13.68
CA MET A 150 -5.03 1.99 -12.79
C MET A 150 -4.15 1.56 -11.62
N MET A 151 -4.40 0.37 -11.09
CA MET A 151 -3.53 -0.23 -10.09
C MET A 151 -2.11 -0.42 -10.64
N LEU A 152 -1.97 -1.00 -11.84
CA LEU A 152 -0.66 -1.17 -12.49
C LEU A 152 0.04 0.17 -12.73
N VAL A 153 -0.68 1.16 -13.26
CA VAL A 153 -0.14 2.51 -13.49
C VAL A 153 0.31 3.15 -12.18
N SER A 154 -0.47 3.03 -11.10
CA SER A 154 -0.08 3.56 -9.80
C SER A 154 1.18 2.88 -9.23
N TYR A 155 1.37 1.58 -9.45
CA TYR A 155 2.62 0.89 -9.09
C TYR A 155 3.80 1.44 -9.89
N VAL A 156 3.69 1.56 -11.21
CA VAL A 156 4.78 2.07 -12.07
C VAL A 156 5.18 3.50 -11.65
N ILE A 157 4.20 4.38 -11.43
CA ILE A 157 4.44 5.75 -10.98
C ILE A 157 5.15 5.75 -9.61
N SER A 158 4.67 4.93 -8.67
CA SER A 158 5.24 4.87 -7.32
C SER A 158 6.69 4.36 -7.33
N PHE A 159 6.98 3.31 -8.10
CA PHE A 159 8.34 2.83 -8.28
C PHE A 159 9.23 3.88 -8.92
N ALA A 160 8.78 4.57 -9.97
CA ALA A 160 9.54 5.62 -10.64
C ALA A 160 9.88 6.77 -9.69
N ILE A 161 8.91 7.23 -8.89
CA ILE A 161 9.13 8.30 -7.90
C ILE A 161 10.15 7.86 -6.84
N ILE A 162 9.97 6.69 -6.23
CA ILE A 162 10.83 6.22 -5.15
C ILE A 162 12.26 5.98 -5.65
N ILE A 163 12.42 5.34 -6.81
CA ILE A 163 13.74 5.14 -7.43
C ILE A 163 14.40 6.49 -7.71
N SER A 164 13.66 7.46 -8.26
CA SER A 164 14.21 8.80 -8.51
C SER A 164 14.71 9.47 -7.25
N VAL A 165 13.97 9.35 -6.12
CA VAL A 165 14.41 9.90 -4.84
C VAL A 165 15.66 9.18 -4.32
N TYR A 166 15.76 7.85 -4.49
CA TYR A 166 16.94 7.09 -4.10
C TYR A 166 18.21 7.51 -4.84
N TYR A 167 18.09 7.94 -6.10
CA TYR A 167 19.24 8.43 -6.87
C TYR A 167 19.54 9.91 -6.59
N LEU A 168 18.52 10.76 -6.49
CA LEU A 168 18.70 12.22 -6.35
C LEU A 168 19.19 12.64 -4.96
N VAL A 169 18.73 11.99 -3.89
CA VAL A 169 19.05 12.43 -2.52
C VAL A 169 20.53 12.28 -2.18
N PRO A 170 21.22 11.17 -2.49
CA PRO A 170 22.67 11.04 -2.28
C PRO A 170 23.50 12.09 -3.04
N ASP A 171 23.08 12.42 -4.26
CA ASP A 171 23.79 13.41 -5.09
C ASP A 171 23.66 14.83 -4.51
N ILE A 172 22.50 15.17 -3.93
CA ILE A 172 22.27 16.49 -3.32
C ILE A 172 23.05 16.65 -2.01
N PHE A 173 23.11 15.60 -1.18
CA PHE A 173 23.72 15.70 0.16
C PHE A 173 25.20 15.29 0.23
N GLY A 174 25.81 14.80 -0.85
CA GLY A 174 27.26 14.65 -1.03
C GLY A 174 28.00 13.70 -0.07
N THR A 175 27.30 12.85 0.69
CA THR A 175 27.90 12.03 1.75
C THR A 175 27.58 10.53 1.56
N LYS A 176 28.62 9.75 1.19
CA LYS A 176 28.47 8.32 0.89
C LYS A 176 28.06 7.42 2.09
N ASN A 177 28.34 7.80 3.33
CA ASN A 177 28.10 6.92 4.50
C ASN A 177 26.88 7.29 5.35
N HIS A 178 26.42 8.54 5.37
CA HIS A 178 25.18 8.97 6.05
C HIS A 178 24.00 9.08 5.10
N SER A 179 24.21 8.91 3.80
CA SER A 179 23.21 9.11 2.76
C SER A 179 22.00 8.18 2.87
N LEU A 180 22.18 6.92 3.28
CA LEU A 180 21.07 5.96 3.36
C LEU A 180 20.03 6.36 4.39
N ILE A 181 20.44 6.74 5.60
CA ILE A 181 19.51 7.15 6.66
C ILE A 181 18.76 8.42 6.27
N ILE A 182 19.48 9.41 5.74
CA ILE A 182 18.89 10.66 5.27
C ILE A 182 17.89 10.37 4.13
N THR A 183 18.27 9.51 3.18
CA THR A 183 17.39 9.11 2.08
C THR A 183 16.10 8.48 2.60
N HIS A 184 16.17 7.56 3.57
CA HIS A 184 15.00 6.96 4.18
C HIS A 184 14.10 7.99 4.88
N ILE A 185 14.68 8.93 5.63
CA ILE A 185 13.92 10.00 6.31
C ILE A 185 13.20 10.89 5.29
N VAL A 186 13.89 11.27 4.21
CA VAL A 186 13.31 12.11 3.14
C VAL A 186 12.18 11.37 2.44
N ILE A 187 12.37 10.09 2.08
CA ILE A 187 11.33 9.26 1.48
C ILE A 187 10.10 9.20 2.38
N TRP A 188 10.30 8.92 3.67
CA TRP A 188 9.21 8.85 4.64
C TRP A 188 8.46 10.18 4.77
N ALA A 189 9.18 11.29 4.84
CA ALA A 189 8.58 12.62 4.91
C ALA A 189 7.71 12.91 3.68
N ILE A 190 8.22 12.64 2.48
CA ILE A 190 7.47 12.84 1.22
C ILE A 190 6.21 11.97 1.20
N ILE A 191 6.31 10.69 1.58
CA ILE A 191 5.18 9.76 1.52
C ILE A 191 4.10 10.12 2.53
N LEU A 192 4.48 10.44 3.75
CA LEU A 192 3.50 10.86 4.76
C LEU A 192 2.81 12.16 4.35
N LEU A 193 3.54 13.13 3.81
CA LEU A 193 2.96 14.37 3.30
C LEU A 193 1.98 14.08 2.15
N THR A 194 2.38 13.27 1.16
CA THR A 194 1.50 12.90 0.05
C THR A 194 0.26 12.16 0.53
N TYR A 195 0.42 11.21 1.46
CA TYR A 195 -0.71 10.49 2.05
C TYR A 195 -1.72 11.43 2.72
N PHE A 196 -1.27 12.34 3.58
CA PHE A 196 -2.15 13.28 4.28
C PHE A 196 -2.81 14.29 3.34
N ILE A 197 -2.08 14.81 2.35
CA ILE A 197 -2.63 15.75 1.36
C ILE A 197 -3.73 15.07 0.54
N PHE A 198 -3.46 13.91 -0.01
CA PHE A 198 -4.42 13.19 -0.86
C PHE A 198 -5.62 12.66 -0.06
N TRP A 199 -5.41 12.20 1.16
CA TRP A 199 -6.50 11.87 2.07
C TRP A 199 -7.43 13.06 2.29
N LYS A 200 -6.88 14.24 2.64
CA LYS A 200 -7.66 15.46 2.87
C LYS A 200 -8.41 15.92 1.62
N ILE A 201 -7.78 15.86 0.45
CA ILE A 201 -8.41 16.20 -0.83
C ILE A 201 -9.59 15.26 -1.12
N SER A 202 -9.39 13.95 -0.98
CA SER A 202 -10.42 12.93 -1.23
C SER A 202 -11.62 13.08 -0.28
N VAL A 203 -11.37 13.32 1.00
CA VAL A 203 -12.43 13.54 1.99
C VAL A 203 -13.21 14.82 1.71
N ASN A 204 -12.51 15.95 1.46
CA ASN A 204 -13.17 17.24 1.22
C ASN A 204 -14.05 17.27 -0.03
N LYS A 205 -13.61 16.60 -1.13
CA LYS A 205 -14.42 16.51 -2.35
C LYS A 205 -15.72 15.75 -2.10
N ASN A 206 -15.65 14.65 -1.37
CA ASN A 206 -16.82 13.83 -1.08
C ASN A 206 -17.79 14.51 -0.09
N MET A 207 -17.30 15.33 0.87
CA MET A 207 -18.16 16.16 1.72
C MET A 207 -18.94 17.20 0.92
N LYS A 208 -18.30 17.87 -0.05
CA LYS A 208 -19.00 18.87 -0.89
C LYS A 208 -20.10 18.25 -1.77
N SER A 209 -19.92 17.01 -2.21
CA SER A 209 -20.93 16.31 -3.01
C SER A 209 -22.16 15.85 -2.19
N GLU A 210 -22.13 15.95 -0.87
CA GLU A 210 -23.27 15.66 0.01
C GLU A 210 -24.13 16.90 0.29
N GLN A 211 -23.58 18.08 0.04
CA GLN A 211 -24.26 19.37 0.30
C GLN A 211 -24.98 19.94 -0.94
N MET A 212 -24.76 19.34 -2.11
CA MET A 212 -25.46 19.68 -3.35
C MET A 212 -26.55 18.67 -3.69
#